data_220255809c372afc8f8513e0dccb73a8
#
_entry.id   220255809c372afc8f8513e0dccb73a8
#
_cell.length_a   1.000
_cell.length_b   1.000
_cell.length_c   1.000
_cell.angle_alpha   90.00
_cell.angle_beta   90.00
_cell.angle_gamma   90.00
#
_symmetry.space_group_name_H-M   'P 1'
#
loop_
_entity.id
_entity.type
_entity.pdbx_description
1 polymer ?
#
loop_
_entity_poly.entity_id
_entity_poly.type
_entity_poly.pdbx_seq_one_letter_code
_entity_poly.pdbx_strand_id
1 'polypeptide(L)'
;LAEQICRVGSVYLIYYFFRQKNMTPTISFAVVGLVIGESASMIVSIVAILSRAHHVFPTAGHQPCRKHASANILLTTYRQICGRLLRLAVPLSANRLVLNLLQSIEAIYIPNKLMAYGLNNADALGVYGVLTGMSMPLILFPSAITNSISVLLLPIVSEADASGNQSAVRRAILTSIRCCLLLGFGCTAMFLLLGRTAGRLLFHSELAGSFILTLSFICPFMYIASTLGSILNGLGKTMQTFLYSVISLLFRLLFVFLAIPLYGIKGYLWGMLASQMLQTLLCTVSALHISRR
;
A
#
# COMPACT_ATOMS: atom_id res chain seq x y z
N LEU A 1 6.51 -6.79 -12.11
CA LEU A 1 6.95 -8.19 -12.32
C LEU A 1 8.48 -8.29 -12.37
N ALA A 2 9.17 -7.50 -13.23
CA ALA A 2 10.63 -7.53 -13.34
C ALA A 2 11.33 -7.26 -12.01
N GLU A 3 10.88 -6.24 -11.26
CA GLU A 3 11.36 -5.91 -9.91
C GLU A 3 11.27 -7.11 -8.95
N GLN A 4 10.10 -7.76 -8.87
CA GLN A 4 9.87 -8.86 -7.95
C GLN A 4 10.73 -10.10 -8.32
N ILE A 5 10.84 -10.39 -9.61
CA ILE A 5 11.67 -11.49 -10.09
C ILE A 5 13.15 -11.23 -9.77
N CYS A 6 13.66 -10.02 -10.04
CA CYS A 6 15.03 -9.65 -9.71
C CYS A 6 15.30 -9.63 -8.21
N ARG A 7 14.34 -9.16 -7.40
CA ARG A 7 14.44 -9.15 -5.95
C ARG A 7 14.54 -10.57 -5.38
N VAL A 8 13.60 -11.45 -5.74
CA VAL A 8 13.58 -12.83 -5.27
C VAL A 8 14.78 -13.60 -5.79
N GLY A 9 15.11 -13.44 -7.06
CA GLY A 9 16.27 -14.08 -7.71
C GLY A 9 17.59 -13.68 -7.06
N SER A 10 17.81 -12.39 -6.78
CA SER A 10 19.03 -11.90 -6.14
C SER A 10 19.17 -12.40 -4.70
N VAL A 11 18.09 -12.39 -3.92
CA VAL A 11 18.10 -12.94 -2.55
C VAL A 11 18.40 -14.43 -2.57
N TYR A 12 17.80 -15.20 -3.50
CA TYR A 12 18.04 -16.63 -3.64
C TYR A 12 19.50 -16.95 -4.05
N LEU A 13 20.06 -16.19 -5.02
CA LEU A 13 21.45 -16.35 -5.43
C LEU A 13 22.43 -16.04 -4.30
N ILE A 14 22.17 -14.95 -3.57
CA ILE A 14 22.97 -14.58 -2.39
C ILE A 14 22.92 -15.68 -1.34
N TYR A 15 21.72 -16.17 -1.01
CA TYR A 15 21.54 -17.27 -0.05
C TYR A 15 22.29 -18.55 -0.49
N TYR A 16 22.16 -18.93 -1.77
CA TYR A 16 22.85 -20.10 -2.33
C TYR A 16 24.38 -19.97 -2.24
N PHE A 17 24.92 -18.79 -2.56
CA PHE A 17 26.36 -18.52 -2.51
C PHE A 17 26.91 -18.57 -1.08
N PHE A 18 26.17 -18.04 -0.11
CA PHE A 18 26.55 -18.08 1.30
C PHE A 18 26.48 -19.49 1.90
N ARG A 19 25.49 -20.27 1.50
CA ARG A 19 25.36 -21.66 1.91
C ARG A 19 26.56 -22.51 1.44
N GLN A 20 27.07 -22.24 0.26
CA GLN A 20 28.29 -22.92 -0.24
C GLN A 20 29.54 -22.57 0.58
N LYS A 21 29.61 -21.36 1.15
CA LYS A 21 30.73 -20.90 1.96
C LYS A 21 30.57 -21.17 3.47
N ASN A 22 29.57 -21.91 3.90
CA ASN A 22 29.23 -22.17 5.32
C ASN A 22 29.13 -20.89 6.19
N MET A 23 28.75 -19.77 5.60
CA MET A 23 28.55 -18.50 6.30
C MET A 23 27.06 -18.32 6.62
N THR A 24 26.74 -17.85 7.82
CA THR A 24 25.35 -17.54 8.21
C THR A 24 24.88 -16.29 7.48
N PRO A 25 23.75 -16.34 6.75
CA PRO A 25 23.22 -15.18 6.06
C PRO A 25 22.78 -14.11 7.07
N THR A 26 23.37 -12.93 6.98
CA THR A 26 23.01 -11.79 7.83
C THR A 26 21.86 -11.01 7.17
N ILE A 27 21.03 -10.33 7.98
CA ILE A 27 19.90 -9.48 7.52
C ILE A 27 20.33 -8.46 6.46
N SER A 28 21.58 -7.98 6.53
CA SER A 28 22.15 -7.05 5.54
C SER A 28 22.08 -7.54 4.09
N PHE A 29 22.09 -8.86 3.85
CA PHE A 29 22.00 -9.42 2.50
C PHE A 29 20.59 -9.34 1.92
N ALA A 30 19.56 -9.40 2.76
CA ALA A 30 18.20 -9.15 2.31
C ALA A 30 18.03 -7.70 1.81
N VAL A 31 18.70 -6.75 2.47
CA VAL A 31 18.72 -5.34 2.06
C VAL A 31 19.43 -5.16 0.71
N VAL A 32 20.55 -5.85 0.49
CA VAL A 32 21.25 -5.82 -0.82
C VAL A 32 20.34 -6.37 -1.93
N GLY A 33 19.63 -7.47 -1.69
CA GLY A 33 18.66 -8.00 -2.65
C GLY A 33 17.54 -7.01 -2.99
N LEU A 34 17.10 -6.25 -2.00
CA LEU A 34 16.09 -5.22 -2.18
C LEU A 34 16.61 -4.07 -3.06
N VAL A 35 17.83 -3.60 -2.81
CA VAL A 35 18.48 -2.55 -3.62
C VAL A 35 18.69 -3.01 -5.07
N ILE A 36 19.09 -4.27 -5.29
CA ILE A 36 19.24 -4.84 -6.63
C ILE A 36 17.87 -4.88 -7.35
N GLY A 37 16.79 -5.28 -6.67
CA GLY A 37 15.44 -5.30 -7.22
C GLY A 37 14.97 -3.91 -7.68
N GLU A 38 15.16 -2.89 -6.84
CA GLU A 38 14.80 -1.49 -7.16
C GLU A 38 15.64 -0.94 -8.32
N SER A 39 16.96 -1.24 -8.33
CA SER A 39 17.84 -0.83 -9.42
C SER A 39 17.44 -1.46 -10.76
N ALA A 40 17.08 -2.74 -10.76
CA ALA A 40 16.58 -3.43 -11.95
C ALA A 40 15.26 -2.83 -12.44
N SER A 41 14.35 -2.49 -11.54
CA SER A 41 13.08 -1.81 -11.87
C SER A 41 13.31 -0.46 -12.52
N MET A 42 14.26 0.32 -12.00
CA MET A 42 14.65 1.60 -12.56
C MET A 42 15.20 1.45 -13.99
N ILE A 43 16.10 0.49 -14.22
CA ILE A 43 16.67 0.24 -15.54
C ILE A 43 15.58 -0.17 -16.54
N VAL A 44 14.69 -1.10 -16.16
CA VAL A 44 13.57 -1.55 -17.01
C VAL A 44 12.65 -0.38 -17.35
N SER A 45 12.36 0.49 -16.39
CA SER A 45 11.53 1.68 -16.62
C SER A 45 12.17 2.67 -17.57
N ILE A 46 13.47 2.92 -17.43
CA ILE A 46 14.22 3.80 -18.33
C ILE A 46 14.25 3.21 -19.76
N VAL A 47 14.56 1.92 -19.90
CA VAL A 47 14.56 1.24 -21.20
C VAL A 47 13.18 1.28 -21.85
N ALA A 48 12.11 1.03 -21.08
CA ALA A 48 10.75 1.10 -21.59
C ALA A 48 10.34 2.50 -22.04
N ILE A 49 10.78 3.54 -21.35
CA ILE A 49 10.54 4.94 -21.74
C ILE A 49 11.33 5.26 -23.01
N LEU A 50 12.60 4.90 -23.08
CA LEU A 50 13.44 5.16 -24.24
C LEU A 50 12.95 4.41 -25.49
N SER A 51 12.54 3.14 -25.35
CA SER A 51 11.99 2.35 -26.46
C SER A 51 10.64 2.90 -26.95
N ARG A 52 9.76 3.36 -26.04
CA ARG A 52 8.50 4.00 -26.41
C ARG A 52 8.69 5.41 -26.97
N ALA A 53 9.66 6.17 -26.47
CA ALA A 53 9.98 7.48 -27.04
C ALA A 53 10.37 7.38 -28.51
N HIS A 54 11.05 6.28 -28.91
CA HIS A 54 11.36 5.99 -30.31
C HIS A 54 10.12 5.66 -31.17
N HIS A 55 9.05 5.12 -30.56
CA HIS A 55 7.79 4.78 -31.26
C HIS A 55 6.73 5.88 -31.21
N VAL A 56 6.76 6.75 -30.20
CA VAL A 56 5.77 7.86 -30.01
C VAL A 56 6.19 9.12 -30.76
N PHE A 57 7.45 9.26 -31.15
CA PHE A 57 7.89 10.21 -32.16
C PHE A 57 8.13 9.46 -33.48
N PRO A 58 7.07 9.02 -34.21
CA PRO A 58 7.26 8.74 -35.61
C PRO A 58 7.72 10.07 -36.20
N THR A 59 8.80 10.02 -36.96
CA THR A 59 9.25 11.08 -37.85
C THR A 59 8.02 11.86 -38.33
N ALA A 60 7.68 12.94 -37.63
CA ALA A 60 6.70 13.89 -38.12
C ALA A 60 7.27 14.33 -39.48
N GLY A 61 6.59 13.85 -40.52
CA GLY A 61 6.96 14.14 -41.89
C GLY A 61 7.27 15.62 -42.03
N HIS A 62 8.34 15.90 -42.68
CA HIS A 62 8.90 17.19 -43.04
C HIS A 62 7.83 18.29 -43.15
N GLN A 63 7.45 18.92 -42.03
CA GLN A 63 7.15 20.33 -42.04
C GLN A 63 8.41 21.00 -41.49
N PRO A 64 8.99 21.93 -42.24
CA PRO A 64 10.16 22.68 -41.77
C PRO A 64 9.66 23.63 -40.70
N CYS A 65 9.52 23.11 -39.47
CA CYS A 65 9.25 23.94 -38.30
C CYS A 65 10.53 24.77 -38.07
N ARG A 66 10.46 25.98 -38.59
CA ARG A 66 11.29 27.17 -38.41
C ARG A 66 12.51 26.95 -37.53
N LYS A 67 13.67 26.85 -38.16
CA LYS A 67 15.04 26.70 -37.60
C LYS A 67 15.48 27.87 -36.70
N HIS A 68 14.65 28.43 -35.88
CA HIS A 68 15.05 29.42 -34.87
C HIS A 68 14.10 29.40 -33.67
N ALA A 69 13.77 28.23 -33.13
CA ALA A 69 13.34 28.18 -31.75
C ALA A 69 14.61 28.40 -30.92
N SER A 70 14.82 29.63 -30.49
CA SER A 70 15.93 30.04 -29.63
C SER A 70 16.04 29.07 -28.46
N ALA A 71 17.24 28.58 -28.11
CA ALA A 71 17.49 27.68 -26.97
C ALA A 71 16.77 28.16 -25.68
N ASN A 72 16.55 29.46 -25.58
CA ASN A 72 15.80 30.10 -24.50
C ASN A 72 14.31 29.71 -24.46
N ILE A 73 13.65 29.46 -25.61
CA ILE A 73 12.24 29.05 -25.65
C ILE A 73 12.10 27.60 -25.17
N LEU A 74 13.01 26.73 -25.58
CA LEU A 74 13.07 25.34 -25.11
C LEU A 74 13.34 25.28 -23.60
N LEU A 75 14.28 26.05 -23.09
CA LEU A 75 14.61 26.13 -21.66
C LEU A 75 13.43 26.69 -20.84
N THR A 76 12.74 27.70 -21.36
CA THR A 76 11.57 28.30 -20.68
C THR A 76 10.40 27.33 -20.64
N THR A 77 10.16 26.59 -21.72
CA THR A 77 9.12 25.54 -21.78
C THR A 77 9.44 24.38 -20.85
N TYR A 78 10.70 23.92 -20.81
CA TYR A 78 11.17 22.87 -19.89
C TYR A 78 11.01 23.32 -18.42
N ARG A 79 11.39 24.53 -18.09
CA ARG A 79 11.24 25.09 -16.74
C ARG A 79 9.77 25.21 -16.30
N GLN A 80 8.87 25.59 -17.22
CA GLN A 80 7.44 25.66 -16.96
C GLN A 80 6.82 24.27 -16.76
N ILE A 81 7.18 23.29 -17.60
CA ILE A 81 6.72 21.90 -17.48
C ILE A 81 7.24 21.29 -16.17
N CYS A 82 8.53 21.46 -15.90
CA CYS A 82 9.14 20.98 -14.65
C CYS A 82 8.51 21.63 -13.41
N GLY A 83 8.24 22.92 -13.46
CA GLY A 83 7.56 23.64 -12.38
C GLY A 83 6.12 23.16 -12.15
N ARG A 84 5.39 22.83 -13.19
CA ARG A 84 4.04 22.23 -13.08
C ARG A 84 4.10 20.82 -12.51
N LEU A 85 5.03 20.00 -12.98
CA LEU A 85 5.24 18.64 -12.47
C LEU A 85 5.65 18.66 -11.00
N LEU A 86 6.59 19.51 -10.61
CA LEU A 86 7.00 19.65 -9.20
C LEU A 86 5.85 20.12 -8.32
N ARG A 87 5.05 21.06 -8.77
CA ARG A 87 3.89 21.55 -8.00
C ARG A 87 2.86 20.47 -7.72
N LEU A 88 2.75 19.45 -8.58
CA LEU A 88 1.89 18.28 -8.36
C LEU A 88 2.61 17.17 -7.58
N ALA A 89 3.88 16.93 -7.90
CA ALA A 89 4.65 15.84 -7.29
C ALA A 89 5.00 16.11 -5.82
N VAL A 90 5.34 17.35 -5.45
CA VAL A 90 5.74 17.70 -4.08
C VAL A 90 4.64 17.40 -3.06
N PRO A 91 3.39 17.87 -3.21
CA PRO A 91 2.35 17.55 -2.23
C PRO A 91 2.01 16.06 -2.18
N LEU A 92 2.01 15.37 -3.34
CA LEU A 92 1.78 13.91 -3.35
C LEU A 92 2.89 13.15 -2.62
N SER A 93 4.14 13.53 -2.84
CA SER A 93 5.30 12.92 -2.16
C SER A 93 5.31 13.25 -0.68
N ALA A 94 5.00 14.50 -0.31
CA ALA A 94 4.90 14.91 1.10
C ALA A 94 3.82 14.10 1.84
N ASN A 95 2.67 13.86 1.23
CA ASN A 95 1.62 13.03 1.80
C ASN A 95 2.11 11.61 2.08
N ARG A 96 2.81 10.99 1.12
CA ARG A 96 3.39 9.65 1.30
C ARG A 96 4.48 9.62 2.37
N LEU A 97 5.32 10.66 2.41
CA LEU A 97 6.37 10.78 3.44
C LEU A 97 5.77 10.85 4.85
N VAL A 98 4.74 11.65 5.06
CA VAL A 98 4.06 11.75 6.36
C VAL A 98 3.49 10.40 6.79
N LEU A 99 2.80 9.68 5.89
CA LEU A 99 2.26 8.36 6.19
C LEU A 99 3.37 7.36 6.51
N ASN A 100 4.45 7.33 5.74
CA ASN A 100 5.59 6.45 5.97
C ASN A 100 6.31 6.75 7.29
N LEU A 101 6.46 8.04 7.65
CA LEU A 101 7.02 8.43 8.95
C LEU A 101 6.16 7.94 10.11
N LEU A 102 4.84 8.11 10.04
CA LEU A 102 3.91 7.61 11.06
C LEU A 102 3.97 6.09 11.19
N GLN A 103 4.05 5.36 10.06
CA GLN A 103 4.22 3.90 10.06
C GLN A 103 5.58 3.48 10.64
N SER A 104 6.63 4.23 10.37
CA SER A 104 7.96 3.97 10.96
C SER A 104 7.95 4.15 12.47
N ILE A 105 7.30 5.21 12.96
CA ILE A 105 7.09 5.43 14.40
C ILE A 105 6.35 4.23 14.99
N GLU A 106 5.26 3.80 14.36
CA GLU A 106 4.49 2.63 14.79
C GLU A 106 5.37 1.37 14.89
N ALA A 107 6.16 1.09 13.85
CA ALA A 107 7.03 -0.08 13.78
C ALA A 107 8.10 -0.11 14.90
N ILE A 108 8.62 1.06 15.30
CA ILE A 108 9.61 1.18 16.37
C ILE A 108 8.94 1.05 17.75
N TYR A 109 7.79 1.69 17.94
CA TYR A 109 7.15 1.74 19.25
C TYR A 109 6.43 0.46 19.64
N ILE A 110 5.95 -0.36 18.71
CA ILE A 110 5.27 -1.62 19.02
C ILE A 110 6.18 -2.56 19.84
N PRO A 111 7.40 -2.95 19.40
CA PRO A 111 8.27 -3.79 20.21
C PRO A 111 8.63 -3.14 21.55
N ASN A 112 8.91 -1.82 21.57
CA ASN A 112 9.24 -1.09 22.80
C ASN A 112 8.10 -1.12 23.83
N LYS A 113 6.85 -0.99 23.38
CA LYS A 113 5.68 -1.07 24.26
C LYS A 113 5.35 -2.49 24.70
N LEU A 114 5.70 -3.50 23.88
CA LEU A 114 5.63 -4.90 24.27
C LEU A 114 6.65 -5.24 25.36
N MET A 115 7.83 -4.65 25.33
CA MET A 115 8.80 -4.76 26.45
C MET A 115 8.26 -4.09 27.71
N ALA A 116 7.59 -2.94 27.59
CA ALA A 116 6.94 -2.29 28.73
C ALA A 116 5.79 -3.12 29.33
N TYR A 117 5.15 -3.97 28.53
CA TYR A 117 4.15 -4.95 29.00
C TYR A 117 4.78 -6.10 29.80
N GLY A 118 6.11 -6.32 29.73
CA GLY A 118 6.83 -7.33 30.47
C GLY A 118 7.46 -8.44 29.62
N LEU A 119 7.46 -8.30 28.28
CA LEU A 119 8.15 -9.23 27.39
C LEU A 119 9.66 -8.92 27.33
N ASN A 120 10.46 -9.96 27.20
CA ASN A 120 11.88 -9.80 26.89
C ASN A 120 12.06 -9.22 25.49
N ASN A 121 13.19 -8.57 25.20
CA ASN A 121 13.45 -7.94 23.89
C ASN A 121 13.34 -8.95 22.73
N ALA A 122 13.91 -10.15 22.90
CA ALA A 122 13.83 -11.22 21.89
C ALA A 122 12.38 -11.65 21.62
N ASP A 123 11.57 -11.81 22.67
CA ASP A 123 10.18 -12.22 22.58
C ASP A 123 9.31 -11.11 21.96
N ALA A 124 9.53 -9.85 22.35
CA ALA A 124 8.80 -8.70 21.79
C ALA A 124 9.04 -8.56 20.29
N LEU A 125 10.29 -8.69 19.84
CA LEU A 125 10.66 -8.68 18.43
C LEU A 125 10.12 -9.91 17.71
N GLY A 126 10.14 -11.09 18.36
CA GLY A 126 9.59 -12.33 17.82
C GLY A 126 8.09 -12.21 17.56
N VAL A 127 7.31 -11.73 18.53
CA VAL A 127 5.87 -11.51 18.42
C VAL A 127 5.55 -10.52 17.29
N TYR A 128 6.29 -9.42 17.23
CA TYR A 128 6.14 -8.43 16.17
C TYR A 128 6.52 -9.02 14.79
N GLY A 129 7.58 -9.82 14.71
CA GLY A 129 8.01 -10.51 13.50
C GLY A 129 6.97 -11.51 12.98
N VAL A 130 6.35 -12.31 13.86
CA VAL A 130 5.24 -13.21 13.50
C VAL A 130 4.05 -12.44 12.96
N LEU A 131 3.72 -11.31 13.58
CA LEU A 131 2.62 -10.46 13.12
C LEU A 131 2.89 -9.91 11.72
N THR A 132 4.04 -9.24 11.52
CA THR A 132 4.36 -8.51 10.30
C THR A 132 4.90 -9.40 9.18
N GLY A 133 5.63 -10.45 9.51
CA GLY A 133 6.26 -11.34 8.54
C GLY A 133 5.43 -12.56 8.14
N MET A 134 4.49 -12.99 8.98
CA MET A 134 3.70 -14.20 8.73
C MET A 134 2.20 -13.88 8.56
N SER A 135 1.58 -13.27 9.58
CA SER A 135 0.13 -13.11 9.62
C SER A 135 -0.38 -12.03 8.67
N MET A 136 0.27 -10.87 8.66
CA MET A 136 -0.12 -9.73 7.80
C MET A 136 -0.03 -10.03 6.30
N PRO A 137 1.05 -10.62 5.76
CA PRO A 137 1.12 -10.95 4.34
C PRO A 137 0.01 -11.89 3.88
N LEU A 138 -0.37 -12.87 4.72
CA LEU A 138 -1.44 -13.81 4.40
C LEU A 138 -2.81 -13.09 4.34
N ILE A 139 -3.10 -12.23 5.30
CA ILE A 139 -4.34 -11.42 5.35
C ILE A 139 -4.40 -10.43 4.20
N LEU A 140 -3.26 -9.86 3.81
CA LEU A 140 -3.16 -8.91 2.71
C LEU A 140 -3.25 -9.57 1.33
N PHE A 141 -2.98 -10.87 1.21
CA PHE A 141 -2.94 -11.57 -0.08
C PHE A 141 -4.23 -11.39 -0.92
N PRO A 142 -5.45 -11.57 -0.38
CA PRO A 142 -6.67 -11.35 -1.16
C PRO A 142 -6.89 -9.88 -1.56
N SER A 143 -6.23 -8.93 -0.90
CA SER A 143 -6.35 -7.50 -1.26
C SER A 143 -5.78 -7.17 -2.64
N ALA A 144 -4.97 -8.08 -3.23
CA ALA A 144 -4.51 -7.94 -4.60
C ALA A 144 -5.67 -7.83 -5.60
N ILE A 145 -6.77 -8.54 -5.35
CA ILE A 145 -7.99 -8.48 -6.17
C ILE A 145 -8.64 -7.09 -6.06
N THR A 146 -8.84 -6.60 -4.84
CA THR A 146 -9.44 -5.29 -4.61
C THR A 146 -8.56 -4.14 -5.10
N ASN A 147 -7.25 -4.27 -5.00
CA ASN A 147 -6.30 -3.29 -5.54
C ASN A 147 -6.37 -3.24 -7.08
N SER A 148 -6.48 -4.38 -7.76
CA SER A 148 -6.64 -4.43 -9.21
C SER A 148 -7.93 -3.73 -9.66
N ILE A 149 -9.04 -4.00 -8.96
CA ILE A 149 -10.33 -3.32 -9.22
C ILE A 149 -10.20 -1.81 -8.94
N SER A 150 -9.53 -1.43 -7.87
CA SER A 150 -9.32 -0.03 -7.47
C SER A 150 -8.56 0.78 -8.53
N VAL A 151 -7.53 0.20 -9.14
CA VAL A 151 -6.76 0.84 -10.21
C VAL A 151 -7.61 1.06 -11.46
N LEU A 152 -8.49 0.11 -11.80
CA LEU A 152 -9.41 0.23 -12.94
C LEU A 152 -10.54 1.24 -12.67
N LEU A 153 -11.03 1.32 -11.44
CA LEU A 153 -12.11 2.22 -11.07
C LEU A 153 -11.69 3.70 -11.10
N LEU A 154 -10.43 3.99 -10.81
CA LEU A 154 -9.93 5.37 -10.74
C LEU A 154 -10.19 6.17 -12.04
N PRO A 155 -9.77 5.72 -13.24
CA PRO A 155 -10.03 6.44 -14.47
C PRO A 155 -11.54 6.44 -14.84
N ILE A 156 -12.25 5.32 -14.61
CA ILE A 156 -13.69 5.21 -14.93
C ILE A 156 -14.50 6.24 -14.14
N VAL A 157 -14.23 6.38 -12.86
CA VAL A 157 -14.93 7.34 -11.99
C VAL A 157 -14.54 8.78 -12.35
N SER A 158 -13.27 9.03 -12.67
CA SER A 158 -12.80 10.34 -13.08
C SER A 158 -13.46 10.80 -14.40
N GLU A 159 -13.63 9.91 -15.36
CA GLU A 159 -14.30 10.17 -16.63
C GLU A 159 -15.82 10.42 -16.43
N ALA A 160 -16.46 9.60 -15.59
CA ALA A 160 -17.88 9.76 -15.25
C ALA A 160 -18.15 11.10 -14.55
N ASP A 161 -17.27 11.52 -13.64
CA ASP A 161 -17.37 12.81 -12.95
C ASP A 161 -17.16 13.97 -13.93
N ALA A 162 -16.15 13.91 -14.79
CA ALA A 162 -15.86 14.92 -15.81
C ALA A 162 -17.00 15.07 -16.82
N SER A 163 -17.73 13.99 -17.13
CA SER A 163 -18.92 14.01 -18.00
C SER A 163 -20.21 14.42 -17.28
N GLY A 164 -20.16 14.71 -15.98
CA GLY A 164 -21.33 15.07 -15.16
C GLY A 164 -22.27 13.91 -14.85
N ASN A 165 -21.88 12.66 -15.14
CA ASN A 165 -22.74 11.48 -14.95
C ASN A 165 -22.69 10.97 -13.50
N GLN A 166 -23.37 11.71 -12.61
CA GLN A 166 -23.45 11.37 -11.17
C GLN A 166 -24.10 10.00 -10.90
N SER A 167 -24.99 9.54 -11.77
CA SER A 167 -25.61 8.23 -11.63
C SER A 167 -24.60 7.09 -11.83
N ALA A 168 -23.65 7.25 -12.77
CA ALA A 168 -22.56 6.30 -12.97
C ALA A 168 -21.60 6.28 -11.77
N VAL A 169 -21.22 7.45 -11.25
CA VAL A 169 -20.38 7.57 -10.04
C VAL A 169 -21.05 6.87 -8.85
N ARG A 170 -22.34 7.13 -8.61
CA ARG A 170 -23.09 6.50 -7.53
C ARG A 170 -23.16 4.98 -7.69
N ARG A 171 -23.42 4.51 -8.91
CA ARG A 171 -23.44 3.07 -9.20
C ARG A 171 -22.08 2.43 -8.91
N ALA A 172 -20.99 3.06 -9.34
CA ALA A 172 -19.64 2.60 -9.08
C ALA A 172 -19.36 2.47 -7.57
N ILE A 173 -19.72 3.49 -6.77
CA ILE A 173 -19.55 3.47 -5.30
C ILE A 173 -20.33 2.32 -4.68
N LEU A 174 -21.63 2.21 -4.97
CA LEU A 174 -22.49 1.20 -4.35
C LEU A 174 -22.11 -0.23 -4.76
N THR A 175 -21.77 -0.44 -6.03
CA THR A 175 -21.31 -1.74 -6.52
C THR A 175 -19.98 -2.13 -5.88
N SER A 176 -19.04 -1.18 -5.77
CA SER A 176 -17.77 -1.42 -5.11
C SER A 176 -17.92 -1.80 -3.64
N ILE A 177 -18.79 -1.10 -2.90
CA ILE A 177 -19.08 -1.44 -1.50
C ILE A 177 -19.63 -2.88 -1.39
N ARG A 178 -20.61 -3.24 -2.24
CA ARG A 178 -21.20 -4.59 -2.23
C ARG A 178 -20.16 -5.67 -2.55
N CYS A 179 -19.36 -5.48 -3.61
CA CYS A 179 -18.33 -6.43 -3.98
C CYS A 179 -17.24 -6.58 -2.90
N CYS A 180 -16.80 -5.47 -2.31
CA CYS A 180 -15.82 -5.50 -1.23
C CYS A 180 -16.36 -6.14 0.04
N LEU A 181 -17.64 -5.95 0.38
CA LEU A 181 -18.29 -6.63 1.49
C LEU A 181 -18.37 -8.13 1.26
N LEU A 182 -18.85 -8.56 0.10
CA LEU A 182 -18.95 -9.99 -0.24
C LEU A 182 -17.58 -10.66 -0.19
N LEU A 183 -16.58 -10.06 -0.82
CA LEU A 183 -15.21 -10.57 -0.82
C LEU A 183 -14.59 -10.53 0.57
N GLY A 184 -14.81 -9.45 1.31
CA GLY A 184 -14.29 -9.28 2.66
C GLY A 184 -14.86 -10.29 3.64
N PHE A 185 -16.19 -10.48 3.67
CA PHE A 185 -16.83 -11.49 4.52
C PHE A 185 -16.47 -12.91 4.08
N GLY A 186 -16.35 -13.17 2.77
CA GLY A 186 -15.87 -14.44 2.24
C GLY A 186 -14.46 -14.77 2.73
N CYS A 187 -13.53 -13.81 2.65
CA CYS A 187 -12.17 -13.96 3.19
C CYS A 187 -12.16 -14.12 4.71
N THR A 188 -12.99 -13.36 5.43
CA THR A 188 -13.13 -13.51 6.88
C THR A 188 -13.58 -14.92 7.25
N ALA A 189 -14.62 -15.45 6.60
CA ALA A 189 -15.09 -16.81 6.83
C ALA A 189 -14.01 -17.85 6.52
N MET A 190 -13.30 -17.68 5.41
CA MET A 190 -12.19 -18.55 5.03
C MET A 190 -11.07 -18.55 6.10
N PHE A 191 -10.65 -17.36 6.56
CA PHE A 191 -9.61 -17.26 7.58
C PHE A 191 -10.07 -17.71 8.96
N LEU A 192 -11.34 -17.59 9.32
CA LEU A 192 -11.89 -18.15 10.54
C LEU A 192 -11.88 -19.68 10.53
N LEU A 193 -12.18 -20.30 9.40
CA LEU A 193 -12.17 -21.75 9.25
C LEU A 193 -10.74 -22.32 9.14
N LEU A 194 -9.88 -21.67 8.35
CA LEU A 194 -8.56 -22.19 7.98
C LEU A 194 -7.39 -21.52 8.70
N GLY A 195 -7.59 -20.41 9.43
CA GLY A 195 -6.51 -19.59 9.96
C GLY A 195 -5.59 -20.33 10.94
N ARG A 196 -6.13 -21.18 11.82
CA ARG A 196 -5.30 -22.02 12.70
C ARG A 196 -4.51 -23.05 11.92
N THR A 197 -5.15 -23.71 10.98
CA THR A 197 -4.53 -24.70 10.11
C THR A 197 -3.44 -24.08 9.25
N ALA A 198 -3.70 -22.91 8.68
CA ALA A 198 -2.72 -22.15 7.92
C ALA A 198 -1.52 -21.72 8.79
N GLY A 199 -1.77 -21.25 10.01
CA GLY A 199 -0.70 -20.90 10.95
C GLY A 199 0.22 -22.09 11.29
N ARG A 200 -0.36 -23.26 11.49
CA ARG A 200 0.40 -24.50 11.78
C ARG A 200 1.11 -25.07 10.55
N LEU A 201 0.42 -25.15 9.41
CA LEU A 201 0.96 -25.80 8.20
C LEU A 201 1.98 -24.91 7.47
N LEU A 202 1.69 -23.61 7.33
CA LEU A 202 2.55 -22.71 6.56
C LEU A 202 3.69 -22.14 7.39
N PHE A 203 3.43 -21.82 8.66
CA PHE A 203 4.36 -21.09 9.50
C PHE A 203 4.86 -21.87 10.72
N HIS A 204 4.36 -23.09 10.96
CA HIS A 204 4.69 -23.91 12.13
C HIS A 204 4.55 -23.13 13.46
N SER A 205 3.59 -22.19 13.51
CA SER A 205 3.37 -21.26 14.62
C SER A 205 1.91 -21.17 15.01
N GLU A 206 1.59 -21.51 16.25
CA GLU A 206 0.23 -21.33 16.79
C GLU A 206 -0.10 -19.85 17.00
N LEU A 207 0.92 -19.06 17.33
CA LEU A 207 0.79 -17.61 17.50
C LEU A 207 0.35 -16.95 16.20
N ALA A 208 0.96 -17.33 15.05
CA ALA A 208 0.54 -16.86 13.74
C ALA A 208 -0.92 -17.22 13.44
N GLY A 209 -1.34 -18.44 13.75
CA GLY A 209 -2.73 -18.86 13.61
C GLY A 209 -3.72 -18.01 14.42
N SER A 210 -3.38 -17.68 15.67
CA SER A 210 -4.22 -16.81 16.51
C SER A 210 -4.31 -15.38 15.98
N PHE A 211 -3.22 -14.84 15.42
CA PHE A 211 -3.21 -13.52 14.80
C PHE A 211 -4.06 -13.50 13.52
N ILE A 212 -3.95 -14.53 12.67
CA ILE A 212 -4.77 -14.66 11.45
C ILE A 212 -6.26 -14.65 11.81
N LEU A 213 -6.67 -15.40 12.83
CA LEU A 213 -8.07 -15.42 13.30
C LEU A 213 -8.55 -14.02 13.74
N THR A 214 -7.75 -13.33 14.55
CA THR A 214 -8.13 -12.01 15.05
C THR A 214 -8.13 -10.95 13.93
N LEU A 215 -7.13 -10.99 13.05
CA LEU A 215 -7.00 -10.05 11.94
C LEU A 215 -8.00 -10.31 10.81
N SER A 216 -8.59 -11.51 10.72
CA SER A 216 -9.59 -11.83 9.68
C SER A 216 -10.75 -10.84 9.65
N PHE A 217 -11.15 -10.32 10.82
CA PHE A 217 -12.20 -9.30 10.91
C PHE A 217 -11.85 -7.95 10.27
N ILE A 218 -10.58 -7.70 9.98
CA ILE A 218 -10.12 -6.47 9.33
C ILE A 218 -10.42 -6.49 7.82
N CYS A 219 -10.50 -7.66 7.19
CA CYS A 219 -10.62 -7.83 5.74
C CYS A 219 -11.73 -6.98 5.10
N PRO A 220 -13.00 -7.03 5.54
CA PRO A 220 -14.06 -6.27 4.87
C PRO A 220 -13.81 -4.77 4.96
N PHE A 221 -13.34 -4.28 6.09
CA PHE A 221 -13.07 -2.86 6.30
C PHE A 221 -11.91 -2.38 5.45
N MET A 222 -10.83 -3.13 5.40
CA MET A 222 -9.64 -2.79 4.63
C MET A 222 -9.93 -2.75 3.12
N TYR A 223 -10.71 -3.70 2.61
CA TYR A 223 -11.05 -3.77 1.18
C TYR A 223 -11.95 -2.61 0.77
N ILE A 224 -12.94 -2.25 1.60
CA ILE A 224 -13.79 -1.09 1.36
C ILE A 224 -12.97 0.20 1.41
N ALA A 225 -12.15 0.39 2.45
CA ALA A 225 -11.32 1.59 2.61
C ALA A 225 -10.38 1.81 1.42
N SER A 226 -9.71 0.75 0.96
CA SER A 226 -8.82 0.78 -0.19
C SER A 226 -9.56 1.18 -1.48
N THR A 227 -10.68 0.54 -1.77
CA THR A 227 -11.44 0.78 -2.99
C THR A 227 -12.12 2.15 -2.99
N LEU A 228 -12.75 2.55 -1.88
CA LEU A 228 -13.35 3.88 -1.77
C LEU A 228 -12.30 4.99 -1.77
N GLY A 229 -11.13 4.74 -1.17
CA GLY A 229 -9.98 5.65 -1.26
C GLY A 229 -9.57 5.91 -2.70
N SER A 230 -9.51 4.88 -3.54
CA SER A 230 -9.22 5.02 -4.97
C SER A 230 -10.32 5.78 -5.72
N ILE A 231 -11.60 5.53 -5.42
CA ILE A 231 -12.73 6.28 -5.99
C ILE A 231 -12.62 7.77 -5.61
N LEU A 232 -12.40 8.08 -4.34
CA LEU A 232 -12.23 9.46 -3.87
C LEU A 232 -11.03 10.15 -4.53
N ASN A 233 -9.95 9.42 -4.74
CA ASN A 233 -8.78 9.93 -5.48
C ASN A 233 -9.12 10.21 -6.96
N GLY A 234 -9.92 9.34 -7.59
CA GLY A 234 -10.44 9.55 -8.95
C GLY A 234 -11.36 10.78 -9.07
N LEU A 235 -12.09 11.09 -8.01
CA LEU A 235 -12.91 12.31 -7.89
C LEU A 235 -12.10 13.57 -7.50
N GLY A 236 -10.77 13.50 -7.51
CA GLY A 236 -9.89 14.62 -7.15
C GLY A 236 -9.84 14.95 -5.65
N LYS A 237 -10.42 14.12 -4.77
CA LYS A 237 -10.49 14.34 -3.32
C LYS A 237 -9.29 13.73 -2.58
N THR A 238 -8.10 13.77 -3.18
CA THR A 238 -6.86 13.17 -2.65
C THR A 238 -6.47 13.71 -1.27
N MET A 239 -6.72 15.00 -1.00
CA MET A 239 -6.42 15.59 0.30
C MET A 239 -7.34 15.04 1.40
N GLN A 240 -8.59 14.72 1.08
CA GLN A 240 -9.52 14.11 2.04
C GLN A 240 -9.09 12.69 2.38
N THR A 241 -8.75 11.87 1.37
CA THR A 241 -8.23 10.51 1.58
C THR A 241 -6.94 10.51 2.40
N PHE A 242 -6.06 11.46 2.17
CA PHE A 242 -4.86 11.65 2.98
C PHE A 242 -5.20 11.95 4.45
N LEU A 243 -6.08 12.92 4.71
CA LEU A 243 -6.50 13.27 6.06
C LEU A 243 -7.13 12.07 6.80
N TYR A 244 -7.98 11.29 6.12
CA TYR A 244 -8.60 10.10 6.70
C TYR A 244 -7.56 9.03 7.05
N SER A 245 -6.55 8.85 6.20
CA SER A 245 -5.45 7.93 6.48
C SER A 245 -4.59 8.38 7.65
N VAL A 246 -4.30 9.68 7.76
CA VAL A 246 -3.54 10.25 8.89
C VAL A 246 -4.34 10.10 10.18
N ILE A 247 -5.63 10.45 10.19
CA ILE A 247 -6.49 10.33 11.38
C ILE A 247 -6.54 8.87 11.85
N SER A 248 -6.75 7.93 10.93
CA SER A 248 -6.78 6.49 11.22
C SER A 248 -5.45 5.99 11.79
N LEU A 249 -4.32 6.45 11.24
CA LEU A 249 -2.99 6.08 11.69
C LEU A 249 -2.69 6.66 13.09
N LEU A 250 -3.02 7.92 13.32
CA LEU A 250 -2.90 8.54 14.64
C LEU A 250 -3.77 7.84 15.68
N PHE A 251 -4.99 7.46 15.30
CA PHE A 251 -5.87 6.69 16.16
C PHE A 251 -5.27 5.32 16.52
N ARG A 252 -4.65 4.64 15.54
CA ARG A 252 -3.95 3.38 15.77
C ARG A 252 -2.72 3.56 16.67
N LEU A 253 -1.94 4.63 16.48
CA LEU A 253 -0.83 4.98 17.36
C LEU A 253 -1.29 5.21 18.81
N LEU A 254 -2.45 5.80 19.02
CA LEU A 254 -3.02 5.94 20.36
C LEU A 254 -3.17 4.56 21.05
N PHE A 255 -3.64 3.54 20.33
CA PHE A 255 -3.71 2.17 20.86
C PHE A 255 -2.32 1.57 21.13
N VAL A 256 -1.32 1.90 20.31
CA VAL A 256 0.07 1.47 20.57
C VAL A 256 0.56 2.01 21.90
N PHE A 257 0.27 3.27 22.22
CA PHE A 257 0.73 3.88 23.46
C PHE A 257 -0.10 3.49 24.68
N LEU A 258 -1.41 3.32 24.57
CA LEU A 258 -2.30 3.08 25.69
C LEU A 258 -2.68 1.61 25.87
N ALA A 259 -2.98 0.89 24.79
CA ALA A 259 -3.51 -0.46 24.87
C ALA A 259 -2.42 -1.55 24.94
N ILE A 260 -1.28 -1.36 24.29
CA ILE A 260 -0.19 -2.36 24.34
C ILE A 260 0.34 -2.54 25.76
N PRO A 261 0.64 -1.51 26.56
CA PRO A 261 1.13 -1.69 27.93
C PRO A 261 0.15 -2.42 28.84
N LEU A 262 -1.17 -2.37 28.55
CA LEU A 262 -2.22 -3.00 29.36
C LEU A 262 -2.60 -4.41 28.89
N TYR A 263 -2.70 -4.61 27.59
CA TYR A 263 -3.23 -5.84 26.96
C TYR A 263 -2.23 -6.56 26.08
N GLY A 264 -0.98 -6.10 26.01
CA GLY A 264 0.06 -6.64 25.13
C GLY A 264 -0.34 -6.52 23.66
N ILE A 265 0.10 -7.47 22.84
CA ILE A 265 -0.14 -7.48 21.39
C ILE A 265 -1.63 -7.49 21.02
N LYS A 266 -2.50 -8.06 21.87
CA LYS A 266 -3.95 -8.06 21.65
C LYS A 266 -4.51 -6.64 21.59
N GLY A 267 -3.99 -5.72 22.41
CA GLY A 267 -4.37 -4.32 22.40
C GLY A 267 -4.06 -3.66 21.04
N TYR A 268 -2.93 -4.01 20.44
CA TYR A 268 -2.59 -3.55 19.10
C TYR A 268 -3.52 -4.10 18.01
N LEU A 269 -3.83 -5.40 18.07
CA LEU A 269 -4.75 -6.02 17.09
C LEU A 269 -6.14 -5.36 17.10
N TRP A 270 -6.66 -5.07 18.28
CA TRP A 270 -7.93 -4.31 18.43
C TRP A 270 -7.79 -2.87 17.93
N GLY A 271 -6.67 -2.22 18.20
CA GLY A 271 -6.37 -0.88 17.67
C GLY A 271 -6.32 -0.85 16.16
N MET A 272 -5.72 -1.87 15.53
CA MET A 272 -5.69 -2.03 14.09
C MET A 272 -7.10 -2.22 13.50
N LEU A 273 -7.94 -3.06 14.11
CA LEU A 273 -9.33 -3.24 13.71
C LEU A 273 -10.11 -1.92 13.82
N ALA A 274 -10.04 -1.26 14.97
CA ALA A 274 -10.75 -0.01 15.22
C ALA A 274 -10.31 1.12 14.26
N SER A 275 -9.02 1.22 13.97
CA SER A 275 -8.51 2.21 13.01
C SER A 275 -9.00 1.95 11.58
N GLN A 276 -9.08 0.70 11.15
CA GLN A 276 -9.61 0.34 9.83
C GLN A 276 -11.12 0.58 9.74
N MET A 277 -11.87 0.31 10.80
CA MET A 277 -13.29 0.67 10.89
C MET A 277 -13.49 2.18 10.77
N LEU A 278 -12.68 2.98 11.48
CA LEU A 278 -12.72 4.44 11.41
C LEU A 278 -12.42 4.94 9.99
N GLN A 279 -11.36 4.44 9.36
CA GLN A 279 -10.99 4.81 8.00
C GLN A 279 -12.11 4.47 7.00
N THR A 280 -12.68 3.27 7.10
CA THR A 280 -13.78 2.81 6.25
C THR A 280 -15.01 3.71 6.42
N LEU A 281 -15.35 4.05 7.65
CA LEU A 281 -16.48 4.92 7.96
C LEU A 281 -16.30 6.32 7.35
N LEU A 282 -15.12 6.93 7.54
CA LEU A 282 -14.80 8.24 6.98
C LEU A 282 -14.86 8.23 5.44
N CYS A 283 -14.25 7.21 4.79
CA CYS A 283 -14.29 7.08 3.34
C CYS A 283 -15.71 6.85 2.82
N THR A 284 -16.51 6.02 3.50
CA THR A 284 -17.89 5.70 3.10
C THR A 284 -18.79 6.92 3.23
N VAL A 285 -18.75 7.63 4.35
CA VAL A 285 -19.52 8.86 4.57
C VAL A 285 -19.19 9.91 3.50
N SER A 286 -17.89 10.11 3.22
CA SER A 286 -17.45 11.06 2.21
C SER A 286 -17.91 10.66 0.81
N ALA A 287 -17.75 9.39 0.42
CA ALA A 287 -18.18 8.89 -0.89
C ALA A 287 -19.70 9.01 -1.09
N LEU A 288 -20.49 8.67 -0.06
CA LEU A 288 -21.95 8.80 -0.11
C LEU A 288 -22.42 10.25 -0.11
N HIS A 289 -21.72 11.15 0.57
CA HIS A 289 -22.04 12.58 0.55
C HIS A 289 -21.83 13.18 -0.85
N ILE A 290 -20.74 12.82 -1.53
CA ILE A 290 -20.47 13.25 -2.91
C ILE A 290 -21.53 12.69 -3.87
N SER A 291 -21.92 11.45 -3.70
CA SER A 291 -22.92 10.75 -4.53
C SER A 291 -24.36 11.30 -4.39
N ARG A 292 -24.62 12.16 -3.41
CA ARG A 292 -25.95 12.80 -3.19
C ARG A 292 -26.03 14.20 -3.80
N ARG A 293 -24.91 14.78 -4.19
CA ARG A 293 -24.84 16.05 -4.92
C ARG A 293 -24.95 15.85 -6.41
#